data_cf8ad9992b212c4371cc347e425e5dc1
#
_entry.id   cf8ad9992b212c4371cc347e425e5dc1
#
_cell.length_a   1.000
_cell.length_b   1.000
_cell.length_c   1.000
_cell.angle_alpha   90.00
_cell.angle_beta   90.00
_cell.angle_gamma   90.00
#
_symmetry.space_group_name_H-M   'P 1'
#
loop_
_entity.id
_entity.type
_entity.pdbx_description
1 polymer ?
#
loop_
_entity_poly.entity_id
_entity_poly.type
_entity_poly.pdbx_seq_one_letter_code
_entity_poly.pdbx_strand_id
1 'polypeptide(L)'
;NEKGERSGYGYEYLQDIAGYAGWTYKYITSDWKNCFTQLENGEIDILGDISYTDERAENMLFSDMPMGEEKYYIYTDASNMDLTAGNLDSFEGKNIGVSKDNIVEDVLNEWESKYGLHTKHINVSTTTEIMDKLSKHEIDCFVSVEESRWEESDISPLTSIGETEIY
;
A
#
# COMPACT_ATOMS: atom_id res chain seq x y z
N ASN A 1 -2.75 3.16 18.64
CA ASN A 1 -2.89 1.89 19.35
C ASN A 1 -4.29 1.78 19.97
N GLU A 2 -4.64 0.65 20.57
CA GLU A 2 -5.95 0.39 21.22
C GLU A 2 -6.30 1.39 22.34
N LYS A 3 -5.34 2.12 22.86
CA LYS A 3 -5.52 3.15 23.90
C LYS A 3 -5.73 4.54 23.32
N GLY A 4 -5.78 4.68 21.98
CA GLY A 4 -5.89 5.97 21.30
C GLY A 4 -4.59 6.80 21.29
N GLU A 5 -3.47 6.21 21.70
CA GLU A 5 -2.17 6.83 21.60
C GLU A 5 -1.60 6.62 20.18
N ARG A 6 -0.94 7.64 19.64
CA ARG A 6 -0.25 7.53 18.35
C ARG A 6 1.03 6.73 18.53
N SER A 7 1.32 5.84 17.58
CA SER A 7 2.52 5.03 17.54
C SER A 7 2.74 4.52 16.12
N GLY A 8 3.90 3.95 15.86
CA GLY A 8 4.28 3.38 14.58
C GLY A 8 5.36 4.21 13.90
N TYR A 9 5.94 3.63 12.84
CA TYR A 9 7.14 4.15 12.19
C TYR A 9 6.98 5.61 11.74
N GLY A 10 5.95 5.94 10.97
CA GLY A 10 5.74 7.31 10.48
C GLY A 10 5.56 8.33 11.60
N TYR A 11 4.84 7.95 12.67
CA TYR A 11 4.69 8.84 13.83
C TYR A 11 6.03 9.08 14.52
N GLU A 12 6.81 8.03 14.79
CA GLU A 12 8.10 8.12 15.49
C GLU A 12 9.12 8.91 14.67
N TYR A 13 9.16 8.66 13.36
CA TYR A 13 10.01 9.40 12.42
C TYR A 13 9.71 10.90 12.43
N LEU A 14 8.43 11.29 12.38
CA LEU A 14 8.04 12.69 12.47
C LEU A 14 8.41 13.32 13.83
N GLN A 15 8.32 12.55 14.94
CA GLN A 15 8.76 13.05 16.25
C GLN A 15 10.27 13.33 16.30
N ASP A 16 11.08 12.50 15.64
CA ASP A 16 12.51 12.73 15.53
C ASP A 16 12.80 14.00 14.73
N ILE A 17 12.13 14.21 13.60
CA ILE A 17 12.22 15.47 12.82
C ILE A 17 11.85 16.68 13.70
N ALA A 18 10.76 16.58 14.45
CA ALA A 18 10.33 17.65 15.36
C ALA A 18 11.42 17.99 16.40
N GLY A 19 12.07 16.96 16.96
CA GLY A 19 13.18 17.11 17.90
C GLY A 19 14.37 17.86 17.30
N TYR A 20 14.75 17.54 16.06
CA TYR A 20 15.85 18.22 15.36
C TYR A 20 15.48 19.66 14.93
N ALA A 21 14.27 19.86 14.44
CA ALA A 21 13.81 21.13 13.91
C ALA A 21 13.31 22.12 15.01
N GLY A 22 13.10 21.62 16.22
CA GLY A 22 12.48 22.39 17.29
C GLY A 22 10.99 22.66 17.06
N TRP A 23 10.32 21.77 16.34
CA TRP A 23 8.90 21.88 16.01
C TRP A 23 8.01 21.19 17.04
N THR A 24 6.74 21.58 17.03
CA THR A 24 5.68 20.90 17.77
C THR A 24 4.52 20.67 16.81
N TYR A 25 4.10 19.42 16.66
CA TYR A 25 3.01 19.08 15.75
C TYR A 25 1.64 19.19 16.41
N LYS A 26 0.70 19.74 15.65
CA LYS A 26 -0.73 19.60 15.90
C LYS A 26 -1.28 18.59 14.89
N TYR A 27 -1.67 17.42 15.36
CA TYR A 27 -2.21 16.38 14.51
C TYR A 27 -3.67 16.64 14.17
N ILE A 28 -3.99 16.56 12.89
CA ILE A 28 -5.34 16.60 12.36
C ILE A 28 -5.74 15.18 11.98
N THR A 29 -6.92 14.74 12.39
CA THR A 29 -7.49 13.45 11.99
C THR A 29 -8.41 13.69 10.80
N SER A 30 -8.14 13.01 9.68
CA SER A 30 -8.92 13.09 8.45
C SER A 30 -8.93 11.74 7.75
N ASP A 31 -9.78 11.54 6.78
CA ASP A 31 -9.67 10.41 5.88
C ASP A 31 -8.58 10.67 4.83
N TRP A 32 -8.11 9.59 4.21
CA TRP A 32 -6.98 9.63 3.28
C TRP A 32 -7.15 10.66 2.15
N LYS A 33 -8.31 10.67 1.51
CA LYS A 33 -8.59 11.58 0.39
C LYS A 33 -8.59 13.05 0.83
N ASN A 34 -9.18 13.34 1.97
CA ASN A 34 -9.23 14.70 2.49
C ASN A 34 -7.86 15.21 2.95
N CYS A 35 -6.93 14.35 3.37
CA CYS A 35 -5.57 14.78 3.73
C CYS A 35 -4.87 15.50 2.57
N PHE A 36 -4.98 14.99 1.34
CA PHE A 36 -4.39 15.65 0.17
C PHE A 36 -5.02 17.02 -0.10
N THR A 37 -6.35 17.08 -0.10
CA THR A 37 -7.08 18.35 -0.28
C THR A 37 -6.71 19.38 0.79
N GLN A 38 -6.56 18.96 2.04
CA GLN A 38 -6.15 19.84 3.13
C GLN A 38 -4.72 20.34 2.97
N LEU A 39 -3.81 19.50 2.48
CA LEU A 39 -2.43 19.90 2.17
C LEU A 39 -2.40 20.93 1.03
N GLU A 40 -3.09 20.66 -0.07
CA GLU A 40 -3.18 21.56 -1.22
C GLU A 40 -3.79 22.93 -0.86
N ASN A 41 -4.78 22.96 0.02
CA ASN A 41 -5.41 24.18 0.50
C ASN A 41 -4.62 24.91 1.60
N GLY A 42 -3.52 24.34 2.10
CA GLY A 42 -2.73 24.89 3.21
C GLY A 42 -3.44 24.81 4.55
N GLU A 43 -4.38 23.89 4.72
CA GLU A 43 -5.06 23.64 6.00
C GLU A 43 -4.18 22.78 6.93
N ILE A 44 -3.30 21.96 6.35
CA ILE A 44 -2.20 21.27 7.00
C ILE A 44 -0.89 21.60 6.32
N ASP A 45 0.20 21.61 7.08
CA ASP A 45 1.54 21.98 6.61
C ASP A 45 2.35 20.77 6.14
N ILE A 46 2.09 19.60 6.71
CA ILE A 46 2.86 18.37 6.47
C ILE A 46 1.89 17.17 6.42
N LEU A 47 2.10 16.30 5.44
CA LEU A 47 1.52 14.99 5.35
C LEU A 47 2.67 13.99 5.22
N GLY A 48 2.84 13.11 6.18
CA GLY A 48 3.89 12.08 6.15
C GLY A 48 3.34 10.71 5.84
N ASP A 49 4.22 9.76 5.56
CA ASP A 49 3.91 8.37 5.26
C ASP A 49 3.11 8.20 3.96
N ILE A 50 3.55 8.92 2.92
CA ILE A 50 2.94 8.90 1.60
C ILE A 50 3.93 8.41 0.53
N SER A 51 3.46 7.55 -0.36
CA SER A 51 4.24 7.08 -1.50
C SER A 51 4.47 8.21 -2.50
N TYR A 52 5.68 8.31 -3.03
CA TYR A 52 5.99 9.22 -4.13
C TYR A 52 5.28 8.78 -5.42
N THR A 53 4.70 9.75 -6.13
CA THR A 53 4.32 9.61 -7.54
C THR A 53 4.58 10.92 -8.26
N ASP A 54 4.86 10.84 -9.57
CA ASP A 54 5.07 12.03 -10.41
C ASP A 54 3.85 12.95 -10.39
N GLU A 55 2.64 12.38 -10.39
CA GLU A 55 1.37 13.14 -10.30
C GLU A 55 1.28 13.94 -8.99
N ARG A 56 1.65 13.33 -7.87
CA ARG A 56 1.66 14.03 -6.58
C ARG A 56 2.72 15.12 -6.54
N ALA A 57 3.89 14.87 -7.11
CA ALA A 57 4.99 15.84 -7.18
C ALA A 57 4.67 17.08 -8.01
N GLU A 58 3.66 17.04 -8.88
CA GLU A 58 3.17 18.23 -9.59
C GLU A 58 2.49 19.25 -8.66
N ASN A 59 1.89 18.78 -7.55
CA ASN A 59 1.04 19.58 -6.68
C ASN A 59 1.57 19.75 -5.25
N MET A 60 2.60 18.99 -4.86
CA MET A 60 3.18 19.05 -3.51
C MET A 60 4.70 18.86 -3.54
N LEU A 61 5.35 19.38 -2.51
CA LEU A 61 6.79 19.23 -2.33
C LEU A 61 7.08 18.01 -1.47
N PHE A 62 8.01 17.19 -1.93
CA PHE A 62 8.55 16.09 -1.16
C PHE A 62 9.87 16.50 -0.50
N SER A 63 10.23 15.86 0.60
CA SER A 63 11.54 16.04 1.22
C SER A 63 12.65 15.51 0.30
N ASP A 64 13.90 15.97 0.49
CA ASP A 64 15.04 15.51 -0.32
C ASP A 64 15.38 14.02 -0.11
N MET A 65 14.97 13.46 1.02
CA MET A 65 15.23 12.07 1.40
C MET A 65 13.94 11.38 1.79
N PRO A 66 13.69 10.17 1.28
CA PRO A 66 12.55 9.37 1.71
C PRO A 66 12.71 8.95 3.17
N MET A 67 11.59 8.75 3.85
CA MET A 67 11.58 8.15 5.17
C MET A 67 11.73 6.62 5.13
N GLY A 68 11.46 6.00 3.99
CA GLY A 68 11.58 4.56 3.80
C GLY A 68 11.12 4.10 2.42
N GLU A 69 10.95 2.80 2.29
CA GLU A 69 10.45 2.14 1.09
C GLU A 69 9.31 1.19 1.46
N GLU A 70 8.28 1.16 0.64
CA GLU A 70 7.23 0.14 0.69
C GLU A 70 7.43 -0.86 -0.44
N LYS A 71 7.33 -2.15 -0.12
CA LYS A 71 7.37 -3.24 -1.09
C LYS A 71 5.99 -3.85 -1.23
N TYR A 72 5.61 -4.12 -2.46
CA TYR A 72 4.32 -4.69 -2.80
C TYR A 72 4.46 -6.13 -3.26
N TYR A 73 3.59 -6.98 -2.74
CA TYR A 73 3.56 -8.40 -3.04
C TYR A 73 2.17 -8.84 -3.48
N ILE A 74 2.14 -9.84 -4.35
CA ILE A 74 0.94 -10.64 -4.53
C ILE A 74 0.94 -11.72 -3.45
N TYR A 75 -0.15 -11.79 -2.71
CA TYR A 75 -0.42 -12.77 -1.66
C TYR A 75 -1.54 -13.71 -2.08
N THR A 76 -1.47 -14.95 -1.63
CA THR A 76 -2.54 -15.93 -1.82
C THR A 76 -2.68 -16.84 -0.60
N ASP A 77 -3.77 -17.59 -0.55
CA ASP A 77 -3.92 -18.71 0.38
C ASP A 77 -2.84 -19.77 0.10
N ALA A 78 -2.15 -20.22 1.14
CA ALA A 78 -1.05 -21.18 1.02
C ALA A 78 -1.49 -22.54 0.42
N SER A 79 -2.78 -22.85 0.43
CA SER A 79 -3.35 -24.04 -0.21
C SER A 79 -3.62 -23.86 -1.70
N ASN A 80 -3.52 -22.65 -2.24
CA ASN A 80 -3.76 -22.37 -3.65
C ASN A 80 -2.57 -22.87 -4.50
N MET A 81 -2.73 -24.03 -5.11
CA MET A 81 -1.71 -24.67 -5.97
C MET A 81 -1.73 -24.20 -7.42
N ASP A 82 -2.73 -23.39 -7.81
CA ASP A 82 -2.88 -22.91 -9.19
C ASP A 82 -1.95 -21.73 -9.49
N LEU A 83 -1.52 -21.02 -8.44
CA LEU A 83 -0.56 -19.92 -8.52
C LEU A 83 0.81 -20.39 -8.04
N THR A 84 1.84 -20.11 -8.83
CA THR A 84 3.20 -20.55 -8.51
C THR A 84 4.17 -19.39 -8.59
N ALA A 85 4.92 -19.15 -7.51
CA ALA A 85 6.00 -18.18 -7.50
C ALA A 85 7.00 -18.49 -8.63
N GLY A 86 7.33 -17.48 -9.42
CA GLY A 86 8.25 -17.61 -10.56
C GLY A 86 7.62 -18.15 -11.86
N ASN A 87 6.35 -18.54 -11.86
CA ASN A 87 5.60 -18.86 -13.08
C ASN A 87 4.59 -17.76 -13.37
N LEU A 88 4.99 -16.75 -14.13
CA LEU A 88 4.17 -15.60 -14.48
C LEU A 88 2.90 -15.98 -15.24
N ASP A 89 2.96 -17.00 -16.10
CA ASP A 89 1.80 -17.46 -16.88
C ASP A 89 0.66 -17.97 -15.98
N SER A 90 0.95 -18.36 -14.73
CA SER A 90 -0.07 -18.79 -13.76
C SER A 90 -1.01 -17.66 -13.34
N PHE A 91 -0.63 -16.39 -13.55
CA PHE A 91 -1.44 -15.22 -13.22
C PHE A 91 -2.38 -14.80 -14.35
N GLU A 92 -2.16 -15.29 -15.57
CA GLU A 92 -2.97 -14.88 -16.74
C GLU A 92 -4.45 -15.18 -16.51
N GLY A 93 -5.29 -14.14 -16.67
CA GLY A 93 -6.73 -14.19 -16.49
C GLY A 93 -7.24 -14.36 -15.07
N LYS A 94 -6.35 -14.35 -14.05
CA LYS A 94 -6.72 -14.51 -12.63
C LYS A 94 -7.44 -13.29 -12.08
N ASN A 95 -8.27 -13.51 -11.08
CA ASN A 95 -8.94 -12.46 -10.32
C ASN A 95 -8.02 -11.99 -9.20
N ILE A 96 -7.51 -10.77 -9.29
CA ILE A 96 -6.61 -10.18 -8.29
C ILE A 96 -7.37 -9.14 -7.49
N GLY A 97 -7.42 -9.33 -6.17
CA GLY A 97 -7.93 -8.33 -5.24
C GLY A 97 -6.96 -7.15 -5.14
N VAL A 98 -7.42 -5.96 -5.43
CA VAL A 98 -6.61 -4.73 -5.40
C VAL A 98 -7.43 -3.56 -4.87
N SER A 99 -6.80 -2.70 -4.08
CA SER A 99 -7.42 -1.43 -3.69
C SER A 99 -7.31 -0.46 -4.86
N LYS A 100 -8.45 -0.14 -5.46
CA LYS A 100 -8.52 0.71 -6.65
C LYS A 100 -8.31 2.19 -6.32
N ASP A 101 -7.98 2.93 -7.38
CA ASP A 101 -7.73 4.38 -7.32
C ASP A 101 -6.63 4.76 -6.31
N ASN A 102 -5.61 3.91 -6.16
CA ASN A 102 -4.44 4.20 -5.35
C ASN A 102 -3.17 3.52 -5.90
N ILE A 103 -2.03 3.83 -5.27
CA ILE A 103 -0.71 3.34 -5.68
C ILE A 103 -0.62 1.80 -5.83
N VAL A 104 -1.41 1.04 -5.09
CA VAL A 104 -1.41 -0.43 -5.16
C VAL A 104 -1.89 -0.92 -6.53
N GLU A 105 -2.91 -0.25 -7.09
CA GLU A 105 -3.40 -0.55 -8.45
C GLU A 105 -2.38 -0.12 -9.51
N ASP A 106 -1.72 1.02 -9.32
CA ASP A 106 -0.71 1.51 -10.27
C ASP A 106 0.49 0.56 -10.34
N VAL A 107 0.99 0.09 -9.20
CA VAL A 107 2.07 -0.90 -9.14
C VAL A 107 1.67 -2.22 -9.80
N LEU A 108 0.43 -2.68 -9.63
CA LEU A 108 -0.07 -3.88 -10.32
C LEU A 108 -0.12 -3.66 -11.84
N ASN A 109 -0.63 -2.52 -12.30
CA ASN A 109 -0.69 -2.17 -13.72
C ASN A 109 0.71 -2.11 -14.36
N GLU A 110 1.69 -1.55 -13.67
CA GLU A 110 3.08 -1.51 -14.14
C GLU A 110 3.67 -2.90 -14.24
N TRP A 111 3.45 -3.74 -13.24
CA TRP A 111 3.91 -5.14 -13.24
C TRP A 111 3.29 -5.93 -14.39
N GLU A 112 1.98 -5.82 -14.59
CA GLU A 112 1.29 -6.45 -15.72
C GLU A 112 1.85 -5.98 -17.07
N SER A 113 2.01 -4.68 -17.24
CA SER A 113 2.57 -4.08 -18.45
C SER A 113 3.98 -4.60 -18.75
N LYS A 114 4.82 -4.68 -17.72
CA LYS A 114 6.21 -5.16 -17.82
C LYS A 114 6.31 -6.60 -18.34
N TYR A 115 5.38 -7.45 -17.94
CA TYR A 115 5.40 -8.88 -18.26
C TYR A 115 4.37 -9.31 -19.31
N GLY A 116 3.55 -8.38 -19.80
CA GLY A 116 2.52 -8.64 -20.80
C GLY A 116 1.36 -9.51 -20.28
N LEU A 117 1.04 -9.37 -18.99
CA LEU A 117 -0.03 -10.11 -18.32
C LEU A 117 -1.35 -9.36 -18.38
N HIS A 118 -2.46 -10.11 -18.37
CA HIS A 118 -3.80 -9.56 -18.32
C HIS A 118 -4.58 -10.25 -17.20
N THR A 119 -4.72 -9.57 -16.08
CA THR A 119 -5.48 -10.08 -14.94
C THR A 119 -6.82 -9.33 -14.80
N LYS A 120 -7.66 -9.75 -13.87
CA LYS A 120 -8.93 -9.09 -13.58
C LYS A 120 -8.86 -8.45 -12.21
N HIS A 121 -8.91 -7.13 -12.17
CA HIS A 121 -8.87 -6.36 -10.94
C HIS A 121 -10.22 -6.36 -10.24
N ILE A 122 -10.27 -6.95 -9.06
CA ILE A 122 -11.43 -6.97 -8.18
C ILE A 122 -11.19 -6.02 -7.03
N ASN A 123 -12.02 -4.98 -6.92
CA ASN A 123 -11.87 -4.00 -5.86
C ASN A 123 -12.04 -4.65 -4.48
N VAL A 124 -11.09 -4.37 -3.59
CA VAL A 124 -11.12 -4.77 -2.17
C VAL A 124 -10.65 -3.59 -1.33
N SER A 125 -11.29 -3.36 -0.19
CA SER A 125 -11.03 -2.18 0.64
C SER A 125 -10.61 -2.52 2.06
N THR A 126 -10.84 -3.74 2.51
CA THR A 126 -10.54 -4.16 3.88
C THR A 126 -9.98 -5.57 3.93
N THR A 127 -9.19 -5.87 4.96
CA THR A 127 -8.69 -7.22 5.23
C THR A 127 -9.81 -8.25 5.31
N THR A 128 -10.92 -7.90 5.98
CA THR A 128 -12.09 -8.78 6.11
C THR A 128 -12.69 -9.12 4.74
N GLU A 129 -12.80 -8.13 3.85
CA GLU A 129 -13.30 -8.34 2.50
C GLU A 129 -12.36 -9.23 1.67
N ILE A 130 -11.04 -9.02 1.78
CA ILE A 130 -10.03 -9.86 1.13
C ILE A 130 -10.20 -11.32 1.55
N MET A 131 -10.24 -11.58 2.86
CA MET A 131 -10.38 -12.94 3.40
C MET A 131 -11.70 -13.61 2.99
N ASP A 132 -12.79 -12.85 3.00
CA ASP A 132 -14.11 -13.35 2.56
C ASP A 132 -14.08 -13.74 1.07
N LYS A 133 -13.54 -12.88 0.21
CA LYS A 133 -13.45 -13.12 -1.24
C LYS A 133 -12.49 -14.28 -1.59
N LEU A 134 -11.34 -14.40 -0.88
CA LEU A 134 -10.45 -15.55 -1.03
C LEU A 134 -11.16 -16.86 -0.67
N SER A 135 -11.84 -16.89 0.48
CA SER A 135 -12.56 -18.10 0.94
C SER A 135 -13.69 -18.54 0.00
N LYS A 136 -14.29 -17.59 -0.72
CA LYS A 136 -15.34 -17.83 -1.72
C LYS A 136 -14.79 -18.07 -3.14
N HIS A 137 -13.49 -18.03 -3.33
CA HIS A 137 -12.83 -18.09 -4.65
C HIS A 137 -13.31 -17.00 -5.62
N GLU A 138 -13.72 -15.83 -5.10
CA GLU A 138 -14.06 -14.67 -5.90
C GLU A 138 -12.80 -13.92 -6.35
N ILE A 139 -11.72 -14.04 -5.58
CA ILE A 139 -10.34 -13.65 -5.96
C ILE A 139 -9.42 -14.85 -5.78
N ASP A 140 -8.40 -14.95 -6.64
CA ASP A 140 -7.38 -15.99 -6.58
C ASP A 140 -6.20 -15.57 -5.69
N CYS A 141 -5.93 -14.28 -5.66
CA CYS A 141 -4.87 -13.65 -4.90
C CYS A 141 -5.18 -12.16 -4.71
N PHE A 142 -4.33 -11.45 -3.98
CA PHE A 142 -4.49 -10.01 -3.76
C PHE A 142 -3.15 -9.30 -3.64
N VAL A 143 -3.13 -7.99 -3.86
CA VAL A 143 -1.94 -7.15 -3.67
C VAL A 143 -2.01 -6.47 -2.31
N SER A 144 -0.90 -6.48 -1.59
CA SER A 144 -0.69 -5.71 -0.36
C SER A 144 0.77 -5.30 -0.22
N VAL A 145 1.02 -4.31 0.63
CA VAL A 145 2.37 -4.00 1.09
C VAL A 145 2.92 -5.15 1.95
N GLU A 146 4.24 -5.20 2.10
CA GLU A 146 4.90 -6.15 2.99
C GLU A 146 4.46 -5.88 4.44
N GLU A 147 3.74 -6.82 5.03
CA GLU A 147 3.19 -6.67 6.36
C GLU A 147 3.28 -7.95 7.18
N SER A 148 3.68 -7.82 8.45
CA SER A 148 3.75 -8.94 9.39
C SER A 148 2.38 -9.55 9.76
N ARG A 149 1.28 -8.84 9.49
CA ARG A 149 -0.08 -9.35 9.78
C ARG A 149 -0.41 -10.66 9.07
N TRP A 150 0.25 -10.95 7.95
CA TRP A 150 0.03 -12.17 7.17
C TRP A 150 0.82 -13.37 7.71
N GLU A 151 1.85 -13.15 8.54
CA GLU A 151 2.74 -14.20 9.05
C GLU A 151 2.01 -15.22 9.95
N GLU A 152 0.93 -14.79 10.63
CA GLU A 152 0.13 -15.64 11.54
C GLU A 152 -1.09 -16.28 10.85
N SER A 153 -1.22 -16.13 9.52
CA SER A 153 -2.33 -16.65 8.72
C SER A 153 -1.86 -17.68 7.70
N ASP A 154 -2.80 -18.38 7.09
CA ASP A 154 -2.52 -19.27 5.95
C ASP A 154 -2.28 -18.49 4.64
N ILE A 155 -1.91 -17.22 4.74
CA ILE A 155 -1.61 -16.34 3.60
C ILE A 155 -0.09 -16.30 3.40
N SER A 156 0.32 -16.43 2.16
CA SER A 156 1.74 -16.42 1.79
C SER A 156 2.02 -15.44 0.65
N PRO A 157 3.16 -14.72 0.70
CA PRO A 157 3.61 -13.93 -0.42
C PRO A 157 4.06 -14.85 -1.55
N LEU A 158 3.60 -14.58 -2.78
CA LEU A 158 4.00 -15.31 -3.97
C LEU A 158 5.14 -14.63 -4.71
N THR A 159 4.99 -13.34 -4.98
CA THR A 159 5.97 -12.60 -5.77
C THR A 159 5.93 -11.13 -5.41
N SER A 160 7.09 -10.48 -5.39
CA SER A 160 7.19 -9.03 -5.34
C SER A 160 6.83 -8.45 -6.70
N ILE A 161 6.04 -7.39 -6.72
CA ILE A 161 5.59 -6.73 -7.96
C ILE A 161 6.09 -5.30 -8.10
N GLY A 162 6.64 -4.73 -7.06
CA GLY A 162 7.21 -3.38 -7.10
C GLY A 162 7.57 -2.87 -5.71
N GLU A 163 8.15 -1.69 -5.71
CA GLU A 163 8.49 -0.92 -4.50
C GLU A 163 8.33 0.58 -4.78
N THR A 164 8.01 1.35 -3.77
CA THR A 164 7.93 2.82 -3.84
C THR A 164 8.61 3.44 -2.65
N GLU A 165 9.23 4.60 -2.86
CA GLU A 165 9.71 5.43 -1.77
C GLU A 165 8.51 6.08 -1.04
N ILE A 166 8.60 6.16 0.29
CA ILE A 166 7.64 6.86 1.14
C ILE A 166 8.30 8.07 1.82
N TYR A 167 7.54 9.13 1.99
CA TYR A 167 7.99 10.43 2.49
C TYR A 167 7.14 10.94 3.64
#